data_823046b72331f96de4ebc1807638f73d
#
_entry.id   823046b72331f96de4ebc1807638f73d
#
_cell.length_a   1.000
_cell.length_b   1.000
_cell.length_c   1.000
_cell.angle_alpha   90.00
_cell.angle_beta   90.00
_cell.angle_gamma   90.00
#
_symmetry.space_group_name_H-M   'P 1'
#
loop_
_entity.id
_entity.type
_entity.pdbx_description
1 polymer ?
#
loop_
_entity_poly.entity_id
_entity_poly.type
_entity_poly.pdbx_seq_one_letter_code
_entity_poly.pdbx_strand_id
1 'polypeptide(L)'
;MRSFAAIVVAAGGLAAAYWFGPQLLDEFRAQQYTPSSQISAIEQRVTLTSAGRRIFHATSPEVQDSGQFNSSCHSVERTTAILGCYYRDRIYLYNVQNNELDGALDVTAAHELLHAAYARLNAFEQQRVDGLVRAAYQKVKDEPTLKRLMEYYKQAEPGAEVNELHSILGTTIANLDSELERHYARYFTNRASIVALNRRYTQVFSELDQQAASLRAKISTEESSLKTETDAYQNELNQLNSDIQSFNQRAASGDFSSQEFYAARNMLSGRVAALNRRQNQLNARISAYNTMIVEYNKL
;
A
#
# COMPACT_ATOMS: atom_id res chain seq x y z
N MET A 1 -61.84 3.24 27.95
CA MET A 1 -61.21 4.16 26.97
C MET A 1 -59.85 4.75 27.43
N ARG A 2 -59.65 5.10 28.71
CA ARG A 2 -58.37 5.68 29.20
C ARG A 2 -57.15 4.70 29.09
N SER A 3 -57.32 3.39 29.26
CA SER A 3 -56.24 2.41 29.17
C SER A 3 -55.72 2.18 27.75
N PHE A 4 -56.58 2.23 26.75
CA PHE A 4 -56.16 2.10 25.34
C PHE A 4 -55.34 3.29 24.82
N ALA A 5 -55.70 4.52 25.26
CA ALA A 5 -54.95 5.73 24.90
C ALA A 5 -53.54 5.71 25.51
N ALA A 6 -53.37 5.22 26.77
CA ALA A 6 -52.08 5.12 27.44
C ALA A 6 -51.15 4.07 26.75
N ILE A 7 -51.71 2.95 26.27
CA ILE A 7 -50.93 1.89 25.54
C ILE A 7 -50.48 2.43 24.17
N VAL A 8 -51.34 3.14 23.45
CA VAL A 8 -50.99 3.71 22.16
C VAL A 8 -49.91 4.80 22.28
N VAL A 9 -49.96 5.62 23.31
CA VAL A 9 -48.95 6.67 23.57
C VAL A 9 -47.62 6.03 23.99
N ALA A 10 -47.65 4.98 24.82
CA ALA A 10 -46.43 4.27 25.24
C ALA A 10 -45.80 3.50 24.06
N ALA A 11 -46.59 2.84 23.22
CA ALA A 11 -46.09 2.15 22.04
C ALA A 11 -45.56 3.15 20.98
N GLY A 12 -46.19 4.29 20.78
CA GLY A 12 -45.70 5.36 19.92
C GLY A 12 -44.40 5.99 20.43
N GLY A 13 -44.29 6.19 21.74
CA GLY A 13 -43.05 6.69 22.38
C GLY A 13 -41.89 5.72 22.27
N LEU A 14 -42.11 4.42 22.46
CA LEU A 14 -41.10 3.39 22.31
C LEU A 14 -40.66 3.24 20.83
N ALA A 15 -41.60 3.27 19.89
CA ALA A 15 -41.28 3.25 18.47
C ALA A 15 -40.48 4.48 18.05
N ALA A 16 -40.87 5.68 18.49
CA ALA A 16 -40.11 6.90 18.22
C ALA A 16 -38.72 6.87 18.84
N ALA A 17 -38.56 6.38 20.07
CA ALA A 17 -37.25 6.20 20.72
C ALA A 17 -36.36 5.17 19.98
N TYR A 18 -36.95 4.10 19.47
CA TYR A 18 -36.24 3.10 18.67
C TYR A 18 -35.74 3.67 17.33
N TRP A 19 -36.57 4.48 16.64
CA TRP A 19 -36.22 5.03 15.32
C TRP A 19 -35.33 6.27 15.37
N PHE A 20 -35.47 7.11 16.40
CA PHE A 20 -34.75 8.39 16.54
C PHE A 20 -33.68 8.37 17.61
N GLY A 21 -33.70 7.41 18.53
CA GLY A 21 -32.76 7.32 19.64
C GLY A 21 -31.28 7.32 19.21
N PRO A 22 -30.86 6.48 18.24
CA PRO A 22 -29.49 6.49 17.76
C PRO A 22 -29.06 7.83 17.16
N GLN A 23 -29.94 8.50 16.41
CA GLN A 23 -29.64 9.81 15.80
C GLN A 23 -29.53 10.93 16.83
N LEU A 24 -30.36 10.88 17.88
CA LEU A 24 -30.30 11.84 19.00
C LEU A 24 -29.02 11.64 19.84
N LEU A 25 -28.60 10.41 20.00
CA LEU A 25 -27.34 10.09 20.69
C LEU A 25 -26.13 10.57 19.89
N ASP A 26 -26.13 10.40 18.57
CA ASP A 26 -25.08 10.91 17.69
C ASP A 26 -25.05 12.46 17.72
N GLU A 27 -26.22 13.12 17.70
CA GLU A 27 -26.29 14.58 17.80
C GLU A 27 -25.70 15.07 19.13
N PHE A 28 -26.08 14.43 20.24
CA PHE A 28 -25.55 14.78 21.55
C PHE A 28 -24.04 14.60 21.65
N ARG A 29 -23.50 13.46 21.18
CA ARG A 29 -22.05 13.19 21.15
C ARG A 29 -21.31 14.17 20.24
N ALA A 30 -21.87 14.45 19.06
CA ALA A 30 -21.27 15.37 18.10
C ALA A 30 -21.17 16.79 18.65
N GLN A 31 -22.16 17.25 19.44
CA GLN A 31 -22.12 18.57 20.08
C GLN A 31 -21.08 18.69 21.20
N GLN A 32 -20.71 17.58 21.82
CA GLN A 32 -19.68 17.55 22.87
C GLN A 32 -18.27 17.41 22.32
N TYR A 33 -18.12 17.01 21.05
CA TYR A 33 -16.83 16.84 20.42
C TYR A 33 -16.27 18.17 19.90
N THR A 34 -15.01 18.44 20.22
CA THR A 34 -14.26 19.58 19.67
C THR A 34 -13.15 19.04 18.78
N PRO A 35 -13.21 19.24 17.45
CA PRO A 35 -12.21 18.73 16.54
C PRO A 35 -10.85 19.42 16.75
N SER A 36 -9.76 18.67 16.66
CA SER A 36 -8.42 19.24 16.56
C SER A 36 -8.25 19.97 15.22
N SER A 37 -7.18 20.76 15.08
CA SER A 37 -6.86 21.45 13.81
C SER A 37 -6.64 20.45 12.66
N GLN A 38 -6.04 19.28 12.92
CA GLN A 38 -5.85 18.23 11.94
C GLN A 38 -7.20 17.63 11.50
N ILE A 39 -8.08 17.31 12.44
CA ILE A 39 -9.41 16.79 12.12
C ILE A 39 -10.22 17.83 11.34
N SER A 40 -10.16 19.11 11.72
CA SER A 40 -10.84 20.17 10.98
C SER A 40 -10.32 20.33 9.54
N ALA A 41 -9.03 20.16 9.32
CA ALA A 41 -8.44 20.16 7.98
C ALA A 41 -8.92 18.96 7.14
N ILE A 42 -8.95 17.75 7.73
CA ILE A 42 -9.50 16.54 7.11
C ILE A 42 -10.96 16.76 6.68
N GLU A 43 -11.82 17.27 7.56
CA GLU A 43 -13.24 17.53 7.26
C GLU A 43 -13.44 18.43 6.05
N GLN A 44 -12.59 19.45 5.90
CA GLN A 44 -12.64 20.37 4.76
C GLN A 44 -12.21 19.66 3.47
N ARG A 45 -11.16 18.83 3.53
CA ARG A 45 -10.62 18.13 2.36
C ARG A 45 -11.54 17.00 1.87
N VAL A 46 -12.17 16.27 2.79
CA VAL A 46 -13.13 15.20 2.45
C VAL A 46 -14.54 15.75 2.20
N THR A 47 -14.75 17.06 2.38
CA THR A 47 -15.99 17.76 2.04
C THR A 47 -17.24 17.15 2.68
N LEU A 48 -17.24 16.99 4.02
CA LEU A 48 -18.35 16.38 4.75
C LEU A 48 -19.65 17.18 4.62
N THR A 49 -20.78 16.48 4.43
CA THR A 49 -22.11 17.05 4.63
C THR A 49 -22.36 17.27 6.14
N SER A 50 -23.44 17.96 6.49
CA SER A 50 -23.87 18.07 7.90
C SER A 50 -24.14 16.71 8.54
N ALA A 51 -24.71 15.74 7.78
CA ALA A 51 -24.95 14.39 8.27
C ALA A 51 -23.64 13.59 8.42
N GLY A 52 -22.72 13.68 7.45
CA GLY A 52 -21.40 13.07 7.53
C GLY A 52 -20.60 13.60 8.72
N ARG A 53 -20.57 14.92 8.89
CA ARG A 53 -19.88 15.56 10.03
C ARG A 53 -20.46 15.14 11.38
N ARG A 54 -21.78 15.07 11.51
CA ARG A 54 -22.43 14.60 12.74
C ARG A 54 -21.98 13.18 13.11
N ILE A 55 -22.00 12.25 12.16
CA ILE A 55 -21.54 10.86 12.39
C ILE A 55 -20.06 10.87 12.76
N PHE A 56 -19.24 11.60 12.03
CA PHE A 56 -17.80 11.70 12.26
C PHE A 56 -17.48 12.22 13.66
N HIS A 57 -18.11 13.33 14.08
CA HIS A 57 -17.96 13.89 15.43
C HIS A 57 -18.49 12.94 16.52
N ALA A 58 -19.61 12.25 16.27
CA ALA A 58 -20.17 11.30 17.22
C ALA A 58 -19.21 10.11 17.51
N THR A 59 -18.29 9.80 16.58
CA THR A 59 -17.24 8.79 16.79
C THR A 59 -15.99 9.35 17.46
N SER A 60 -15.95 10.66 17.80
CA SER A 60 -14.80 11.33 18.45
C SER A 60 -13.46 10.99 17.77
N PRO A 61 -13.25 11.32 16.49
CA PRO A 61 -12.07 10.92 15.73
C PRO A 61 -10.79 11.54 16.33
N GLU A 62 -9.72 10.73 16.37
CA GLU A 62 -8.41 11.14 16.89
C GLU A 62 -7.30 10.79 15.91
N VAL A 63 -6.37 11.74 15.68
CA VAL A 63 -5.11 11.48 15.01
C VAL A 63 -4.08 11.14 16.08
N GLN A 64 -3.51 9.94 16.01
CA GLN A 64 -2.65 9.36 17.03
C GLN A 64 -1.24 9.05 16.49
N ASP A 65 -0.23 9.10 17.36
CA ASP A 65 1.09 8.56 17.05
C ASP A 65 1.09 7.02 16.99
N SER A 66 2.22 6.41 16.58
CA SER A 66 2.32 4.96 16.39
C SER A 66 2.04 4.17 17.68
N GLY A 67 2.47 4.65 18.83
CA GLY A 67 2.28 3.95 20.11
C GLY A 67 0.82 3.94 20.55
N GLN A 68 0.17 5.09 20.49
CA GLN A 68 -1.25 5.24 20.82
C GLN A 68 -2.14 4.52 19.81
N PHE A 69 -1.86 4.68 18.51
CA PHE A 69 -2.63 4.05 17.45
C PHE A 69 -2.62 2.52 17.55
N ASN A 70 -1.43 1.91 17.72
CA ASN A 70 -1.30 0.47 17.90
C ASN A 70 -2.04 -0.06 19.14
N SER A 71 -2.17 0.75 20.18
CA SER A 71 -2.94 0.40 21.38
C SER A 71 -4.45 0.50 21.14
N SER A 72 -4.91 1.46 20.34
CA SER A 72 -6.33 1.68 20.02
C SER A 72 -6.87 0.71 18.97
N CYS A 73 -6.05 0.35 17.96
CA CYS A 73 -6.41 -0.49 16.81
C CYS A 73 -5.82 -1.91 16.87
N HIS A 74 -5.38 -2.40 18.04
CA HIS A 74 -4.66 -3.67 18.17
C HIS A 74 -5.49 -4.93 17.83
N SER A 75 -6.79 -4.84 17.79
CA SER A 75 -7.70 -5.93 17.41
C SER A 75 -8.02 -5.99 15.92
N VAL A 76 -7.60 -4.99 15.15
CA VAL A 76 -7.82 -4.86 13.73
C VAL A 76 -6.48 -5.08 13.04
N GLU A 77 -6.36 -6.13 12.27
CA GLU A 77 -5.30 -6.46 11.31
C GLU A 77 -3.82 -6.18 11.66
N ARG A 78 -2.98 -7.23 11.63
CA ARG A 78 -1.52 -7.13 11.81
C ARG A 78 -0.69 -7.24 10.52
N THR A 79 -1.31 -7.34 9.35
CA THR A 79 -0.60 -7.76 8.13
C THR A 79 -0.51 -6.71 7.02
N THR A 80 -1.26 -5.62 7.12
CA THR A 80 -1.18 -4.45 6.23
C THR A 80 -0.90 -3.18 7.03
N ALA A 81 -0.31 -2.18 6.41
CA ALA A 81 -0.14 -0.87 7.02
C ALA A 81 -1.52 -0.21 7.19
N ILE A 82 -2.14 -0.41 8.34
CA ILE A 82 -3.42 0.20 8.69
C ILE A 82 -3.16 1.65 9.07
N LEU A 83 -3.82 2.57 8.37
CA LEU A 83 -3.73 4.01 8.65
C LEU A 83 -4.91 4.54 9.46
N GLY A 84 -5.94 3.72 9.72
CA GLY A 84 -7.10 4.03 10.54
C GLY A 84 -7.85 2.80 10.99
N CYS A 85 -8.73 2.96 11.97
CA CYS A 85 -9.73 1.95 12.33
C CYS A 85 -10.98 2.58 12.95
N TYR A 86 -12.13 2.00 12.65
CA TYR A 86 -13.38 2.22 13.35
C TYR A 86 -13.59 1.08 14.36
N TYR A 87 -13.41 1.39 15.63
CA TYR A 87 -13.50 0.41 16.70
C TYR A 87 -14.27 0.94 17.90
N ARG A 88 -15.24 0.18 18.41
CA ARG A 88 -16.09 0.55 19.57
C ARG A 88 -16.72 1.94 19.44
N ASP A 89 -17.26 2.22 18.27
CA ASP A 89 -17.92 3.49 17.92
C ASP A 89 -16.97 4.70 18.00
N ARG A 90 -15.66 4.50 17.77
CA ARG A 90 -14.64 5.55 17.69
C ARG A 90 -13.79 5.36 16.44
N ILE A 91 -13.30 6.46 15.89
CA ILE A 91 -12.36 6.49 14.76
C ILE A 91 -10.99 6.89 15.28
N TYR A 92 -9.99 6.07 14.97
CA TYR A 92 -8.59 6.35 15.23
C TYR A 92 -7.83 6.43 13.91
N LEU A 93 -6.98 7.42 13.76
CA LEU A 93 -6.22 7.70 12.54
C LEU A 93 -4.73 7.75 12.88
N TYR A 94 -3.92 7.07 12.10
CA TYR A 94 -2.47 7.12 12.25
C TYR A 94 -1.91 8.41 11.67
N ASN A 95 -1.08 9.12 12.43
CA ASN A 95 -0.44 10.36 11.99
C ASN A 95 0.68 10.10 10.98
N VAL A 96 0.32 10.06 9.70
CA VAL A 96 1.26 9.88 8.59
C VAL A 96 2.06 11.18 8.40
N GLN A 97 3.36 11.13 8.74
CA GLN A 97 4.27 12.28 8.62
C GLN A 97 5.13 12.23 7.35
N ASN A 98 4.57 11.79 6.24
CA ASN A 98 5.25 11.76 4.95
C ASN A 98 4.48 12.63 3.95
N ASN A 99 5.12 13.71 3.47
CA ASN A 99 4.51 14.63 2.51
C ASN A 99 4.20 13.99 1.15
N GLU A 100 4.89 12.90 0.80
CA GLU A 100 4.62 12.15 -0.43
C GLU A 100 3.29 11.39 -0.37
N LEU A 101 2.81 11.11 0.85
CA LEU A 101 1.53 10.45 1.11
C LEU A 101 0.41 11.46 1.41
N ASP A 102 0.50 12.68 0.85
CA ASP A 102 -0.56 13.68 0.99
C ASP A 102 -1.91 13.12 0.51
N GLY A 103 -2.93 13.22 1.35
CA GLY A 103 -4.26 12.66 1.12
C GLY A 103 -4.51 11.30 1.75
N ALA A 104 -3.49 10.55 2.16
CA ALA A 104 -3.68 9.24 2.77
C ALA A 104 -4.54 9.32 4.03
N LEU A 105 -4.24 10.27 4.92
CA LEU A 105 -4.99 10.47 6.17
C LEU A 105 -6.44 10.88 5.91
N ASP A 106 -6.68 11.71 4.90
CA ASP A 106 -8.03 12.16 4.51
C ASP A 106 -8.88 11.01 3.96
N VAL A 107 -8.30 10.21 3.07
CA VAL A 107 -8.98 9.04 2.50
C VAL A 107 -9.27 7.99 3.57
N THR A 108 -8.32 7.78 4.48
CA THR A 108 -8.50 6.88 5.62
C THR A 108 -9.64 7.38 6.51
N ALA A 109 -9.69 8.66 6.84
CA ALA A 109 -10.78 9.23 7.64
C ALA A 109 -12.16 9.08 6.96
N ALA A 110 -12.21 9.26 5.64
CA ALA A 110 -13.43 9.03 4.87
C ALA A 110 -13.84 7.54 4.86
N HIS A 111 -12.87 6.63 4.79
CA HIS A 111 -13.09 5.18 4.85
C HIS A 111 -13.68 4.77 6.21
N GLU A 112 -13.07 5.20 7.31
CA GLU A 112 -13.55 4.90 8.66
C GLU A 112 -14.90 5.55 8.96
N LEU A 113 -15.15 6.75 8.42
CA LEU A 113 -16.48 7.36 8.50
C LEU A 113 -17.55 6.50 7.81
N LEU A 114 -17.22 5.87 6.67
CA LEU A 114 -18.16 4.99 5.97
C LEU A 114 -18.45 3.72 6.75
N HIS A 115 -17.49 3.14 7.50
CA HIS A 115 -17.76 2.08 8.46
C HIS A 115 -18.72 2.54 9.56
N ALA A 116 -18.48 3.70 10.14
CA ALA A 116 -19.37 4.28 11.13
C ALA A 116 -20.77 4.58 10.59
N ALA A 117 -20.85 5.03 9.34
CA ALA A 117 -22.11 5.29 8.65
C ALA A 117 -22.88 3.99 8.35
N TYR A 118 -22.18 2.95 7.91
CA TYR A 118 -22.77 1.63 7.65
C TYR A 118 -23.33 1.00 8.92
N ALA A 119 -22.61 1.09 10.03
CA ALA A 119 -23.07 0.61 11.34
C ALA A 119 -24.35 1.29 11.85
N ARG A 120 -24.70 2.48 11.32
CA ARG A 120 -25.89 3.25 11.66
C ARG A 120 -27.08 3.03 10.73
N LEU A 121 -26.90 2.21 9.69
CA LEU A 121 -28.00 1.82 8.81
C LEU A 121 -28.96 0.87 9.54
N ASN A 122 -30.25 1.08 9.40
CA ASN A 122 -31.22 0.07 9.84
C ASN A 122 -31.19 -1.15 8.89
N ALA A 123 -31.76 -2.26 9.29
CA ALA A 123 -31.71 -3.52 8.54
C ALA A 123 -32.22 -3.41 7.09
N PHE A 124 -33.25 -2.58 6.84
CA PHE A 124 -33.79 -2.38 5.51
C PHE A 124 -32.83 -1.55 4.63
N GLU A 125 -32.29 -0.46 5.18
CA GLU A 125 -31.29 0.36 4.49
C GLU A 125 -30.02 -0.45 4.21
N GLN A 126 -29.56 -1.25 5.18
CA GLN A 126 -28.39 -2.11 5.04
C GLN A 126 -28.58 -3.12 3.91
N GLN A 127 -29.71 -3.85 3.89
CA GLN A 127 -29.99 -4.80 2.81
C GLN A 127 -30.01 -4.13 1.43
N ARG A 128 -30.57 -2.92 1.32
CA ARG A 128 -30.57 -2.15 0.07
C ARG A 128 -29.16 -1.76 -0.34
N VAL A 129 -28.37 -1.23 0.59
CA VAL A 129 -26.97 -0.79 0.33
C VAL A 129 -26.12 -1.98 -0.04
N ASP A 130 -26.26 -3.12 0.64
CA ASP A 130 -25.55 -4.37 0.32
C ASP A 130 -25.79 -4.81 -1.13
N GLY A 131 -27.03 -4.72 -1.60
CA GLY A 131 -27.36 -5.01 -2.99
C GLY A 131 -26.64 -4.10 -3.99
N LEU A 132 -26.61 -2.79 -3.71
CA LEU A 132 -25.91 -1.79 -4.53
C LEU A 132 -24.39 -2.00 -4.53
N VAL A 133 -23.80 -2.25 -3.36
CA VAL A 133 -22.36 -2.50 -3.18
C VAL A 133 -21.94 -3.77 -3.93
N ARG A 134 -22.69 -4.87 -3.79
CA ARG A 134 -22.39 -6.11 -4.50
C ARG A 134 -22.53 -5.95 -6.03
N ALA A 135 -23.53 -5.22 -6.50
CA ALA A 135 -23.71 -4.94 -7.94
C ALA A 135 -22.56 -4.08 -8.50
N ALA A 136 -22.13 -3.06 -7.76
CA ALA A 136 -20.98 -2.23 -8.13
C ALA A 136 -19.67 -3.05 -8.15
N TYR A 137 -19.46 -3.90 -7.15
CA TYR A 137 -18.29 -4.78 -7.07
C TYR A 137 -18.17 -5.70 -8.29
N GLN A 138 -19.26 -6.28 -8.78
CA GLN A 138 -19.20 -7.15 -9.97
C GLN A 138 -18.62 -6.44 -11.21
N LYS A 139 -18.69 -5.12 -11.29
CA LYS A 139 -18.15 -4.33 -12.41
C LYS A 139 -16.65 -4.07 -12.30
N VAL A 140 -16.08 -4.15 -11.08
CA VAL A 140 -14.70 -3.78 -10.78
C VAL A 140 -13.88 -4.89 -10.10
N LYS A 141 -14.47 -6.08 -9.91
CA LYS A 141 -13.84 -7.21 -9.18
C LYS A 141 -12.55 -7.75 -9.79
N ASP A 142 -12.33 -7.49 -11.08
CA ASP A 142 -11.13 -7.95 -11.78
C ASP A 142 -9.97 -6.94 -11.70
N GLU A 143 -10.18 -5.79 -11.06
CA GLU A 143 -9.12 -4.85 -10.75
C GLU A 143 -8.14 -5.51 -9.76
N PRO A 144 -6.82 -5.61 -10.10
CA PRO A 144 -5.88 -6.46 -9.35
C PRO A 144 -5.73 -6.09 -7.88
N THR A 145 -5.73 -4.79 -7.55
CA THR A 145 -5.57 -4.31 -6.17
C THR A 145 -6.82 -4.63 -5.35
N LEU A 146 -8.00 -4.35 -5.90
CA LEU A 146 -9.28 -4.64 -5.24
C LEU A 146 -9.46 -6.15 -5.02
N LYS A 147 -9.11 -6.98 -6.01
CA LYS A 147 -9.18 -8.42 -5.90
C LYS A 147 -8.32 -8.95 -4.74
N ARG A 148 -7.04 -8.54 -4.68
CA ARG A 148 -6.14 -8.93 -3.59
C ARG A 148 -6.66 -8.49 -2.23
N LEU A 149 -7.17 -7.27 -2.14
CA LEU A 149 -7.72 -6.71 -0.92
C LEU A 149 -8.93 -7.50 -0.44
N MET A 150 -9.86 -7.83 -1.35
CA MET A 150 -11.04 -8.61 -1.01
C MET A 150 -10.75 -10.09 -0.68
N GLU A 151 -9.75 -10.69 -1.32
CA GLU A 151 -9.26 -12.03 -0.94
C GLU A 151 -8.69 -12.02 0.48
N TYR A 152 -7.99 -10.95 0.85
CA TYR A 152 -7.48 -10.75 2.19
C TYR A 152 -8.61 -10.60 3.23
N TYR A 153 -9.56 -9.66 3.05
CA TYR A 153 -10.68 -9.45 3.98
C TYR A 153 -11.55 -10.68 4.16
N LYS A 154 -11.76 -11.46 3.11
CA LYS A 154 -12.51 -12.72 3.19
C LYS A 154 -11.86 -13.73 4.14
N GLN A 155 -10.54 -13.68 4.32
CA GLN A 155 -9.81 -14.57 5.22
C GLN A 155 -9.65 -13.95 6.61
N ALA A 156 -9.36 -12.66 6.69
CA ALA A 156 -9.07 -11.95 7.93
C ALA A 156 -10.35 -11.65 8.74
N GLU A 157 -11.44 -11.23 8.06
CA GLU A 157 -12.70 -10.82 8.68
C GLU A 157 -13.91 -11.45 7.97
N PRO A 158 -14.15 -12.75 8.11
CA PRO A 158 -15.29 -13.42 7.49
C PRO A 158 -16.62 -12.77 7.90
N GLY A 159 -17.40 -12.31 6.92
CA GLY A 159 -18.68 -11.64 7.13
C GLY A 159 -18.64 -10.11 7.14
N ALA A 160 -17.46 -9.49 7.17
CA ALA A 160 -17.30 -8.04 7.06
C ALA A 160 -17.16 -7.55 5.61
N GLU A 161 -17.05 -8.45 4.63
CA GLU A 161 -16.66 -8.13 3.25
C GLU A 161 -17.53 -7.05 2.60
N VAL A 162 -18.82 -7.00 2.91
CA VAL A 162 -19.73 -6.01 2.32
C VAL A 162 -19.53 -4.63 2.93
N ASN A 163 -19.26 -4.58 4.24
CA ASN A 163 -18.93 -3.35 4.94
C ASN A 163 -17.60 -2.77 4.43
N GLU A 164 -16.58 -3.62 4.24
CA GLU A 164 -15.33 -3.24 3.63
C GLU A 164 -15.52 -2.73 2.19
N LEU A 165 -16.24 -3.49 1.37
CA LEU A 165 -16.58 -3.05 0.00
C LEU A 165 -17.31 -1.71 -0.02
N HIS A 166 -18.23 -1.47 0.91
CA HIS A 166 -18.92 -0.19 1.03
C HIS A 166 -17.92 0.96 1.25
N SER A 167 -16.97 0.82 2.16
CA SER A 167 -15.98 1.85 2.44
C SER A 167 -14.97 2.01 1.30
N ILE A 168 -14.48 0.90 0.73
CA ILE A 168 -13.55 0.90 -0.41
C ILE A 168 -14.18 1.56 -1.64
N LEU A 169 -15.38 1.11 -2.08
CA LEU A 169 -16.04 1.67 -3.25
C LEU A 169 -16.31 3.17 -3.07
N GLY A 170 -16.70 3.59 -1.85
CA GLY A 170 -16.96 4.99 -1.52
C GLY A 170 -15.75 5.89 -1.61
N THR A 171 -14.53 5.36 -1.41
CA THR A 171 -13.30 6.14 -1.35
C THR A 171 -12.36 5.96 -2.55
N THR A 172 -12.49 4.86 -3.31
CA THR A 172 -11.51 4.52 -4.37
C THR A 172 -12.07 4.53 -5.78
N ILE A 173 -13.34 4.15 -5.98
CA ILE A 173 -13.92 4.01 -7.32
C ILE A 173 -14.60 5.30 -7.79
N ALA A 174 -14.16 5.83 -8.92
CA ALA A 174 -14.63 7.14 -9.41
C ALA A 174 -16.10 7.12 -9.87
N ASN A 175 -16.45 6.14 -10.69
CA ASN A 175 -17.75 6.11 -11.37
C ASN A 175 -18.57 4.95 -10.80
N LEU A 176 -19.55 5.28 -9.97
CA LEU A 176 -20.49 4.35 -9.40
C LEU A 176 -21.87 4.57 -10.01
N ASP A 177 -22.78 3.60 -9.85
CA ASP A 177 -24.16 3.79 -10.26
C ASP A 177 -24.83 4.93 -9.49
N SER A 178 -25.76 5.63 -10.11
CA SER A 178 -26.39 6.82 -9.56
C SER A 178 -27.07 6.60 -8.19
N GLU A 179 -27.55 5.40 -7.90
CA GLU A 179 -28.14 5.09 -6.60
C GLU A 179 -27.10 4.96 -5.50
N LEU A 180 -25.95 4.36 -5.81
CA LEU A 180 -24.84 4.26 -4.86
C LEU A 180 -24.16 5.62 -4.67
N GLU A 181 -24.01 6.43 -5.74
CA GLU A 181 -23.55 7.82 -5.63
C GLU A 181 -24.48 8.64 -4.73
N ARG A 182 -25.81 8.50 -4.87
CA ARG A 182 -26.80 9.18 -4.02
C ARG A 182 -26.70 8.70 -2.56
N HIS A 183 -26.34 7.44 -2.32
CA HIS A 183 -26.08 6.95 -0.97
C HIS A 183 -24.89 7.67 -0.34
N TYR A 184 -23.75 7.76 -1.03
CA TYR A 184 -22.56 8.44 -0.52
C TYR A 184 -22.72 9.96 -0.42
N ALA A 185 -23.55 10.57 -1.27
CA ALA A 185 -23.89 11.99 -1.19
C ALA A 185 -24.59 12.38 0.13
N ARG A 186 -25.05 11.41 0.93
CA ARG A 186 -25.53 11.66 2.31
C ARG A 186 -24.39 12.11 3.22
N TYR A 187 -23.15 11.69 2.94
CA TYR A 187 -21.98 11.87 3.80
C TYR A 187 -20.98 12.88 3.24
N PHE A 188 -20.83 12.94 1.92
CA PHE A 188 -19.85 13.78 1.22
C PHE A 188 -20.54 14.67 0.19
N THR A 189 -20.22 15.98 0.20
CA THR A 189 -20.73 16.90 -0.82
C THR A 189 -19.99 16.74 -2.15
N ASN A 190 -18.74 16.27 -2.12
CA ASN A 190 -17.92 16.00 -3.30
C ASN A 190 -17.07 14.75 -3.10
N ARG A 191 -17.64 13.57 -3.30
CA ARG A 191 -16.93 12.30 -3.22
C ARG A 191 -15.76 12.19 -4.23
N ALA A 192 -15.88 12.85 -5.38
CA ALA A 192 -14.83 12.82 -6.39
C ALA A 192 -13.48 13.39 -5.87
N SER A 193 -13.51 14.35 -4.92
CA SER A 193 -12.29 14.85 -4.28
C SER A 193 -11.59 13.78 -3.45
N ILE A 194 -12.32 12.91 -2.76
CA ILE A 194 -11.77 11.80 -1.97
C ILE A 194 -11.08 10.79 -2.90
N VAL A 195 -11.75 10.42 -4.01
CA VAL A 195 -11.18 9.53 -5.02
C VAL A 195 -9.93 10.13 -5.67
N ALA A 196 -9.90 11.45 -5.88
CA ALA A 196 -8.70 12.14 -6.40
C ALA A 196 -7.54 12.09 -5.39
N LEU A 197 -7.79 12.29 -4.10
CA LEU A 197 -6.80 12.13 -3.04
C LEU A 197 -6.29 10.69 -2.98
N ASN A 198 -7.19 9.70 -3.06
CA ASN A 198 -6.81 8.29 -3.09
C ASN A 198 -5.87 7.97 -4.25
N ARG A 199 -6.19 8.42 -5.47
CA ARG A 199 -5.32 8.22 -6.64
C ARG A 199 -3.96 8.85 -6.45
N ARG A 200 -3.90 10.03 -5.84
CA ARG A 200 -2.66 10.77 -5.65
C ARG A 200 -1.67 10.03 -4.75
N TYR A 201 -2.11 9.58 -3.58
CA TYR A 201 -1.20 8.88 -2.69
C TYR A 201 -0.93 7.44 -3.14
N THR A 202 -1.89 6.74 -3.77
CA THR A 202 -1.67 5.38 -4.30
C THR A 202 -0.76 5.37 -5.52
N GLN A 203 -0.70 6.47 -6.29
CA GLN A 203 0.24 6.61 -7.40
C GLN A 203 1.69 6.52 -6.91
N VAL A 204 2.02 7.11 -5.76
CA VAL A 204 3.36 7.04 -5.15
C VAL A 204 3.78 5.58 -4.93
N PHE A 205 2.90 4.77 -4.35
CA PHE A 205 3.18 3.33 -4.17
C PHE A 205 3.33 2.59 -5.48
N SER A 206 2.49 2.89 -6.48
CA SER A 206 2.62 2.29 -7.82
C SER A 206 3.95 2.64 -8.50
N GLU A 207 4.42 3.87 -8.35
CA GLU A 207 5.71 4.31 -8.88
C GLU A 207 6.87 3.63 -8.16
N LEU A 208 6.82 3.51 -6.83
CA LEU A 208 7.81 2.78 -6.04
C LEU A 208 7.85 1.29 -6.40
N ASP A 209 6.70 0.65 -6.54
CA ASP A 209 6.62 -0.76 -6.97
C ASP A 209 7.23 -0.97 -8.37
N GLN A 210 6.97 -0.05 -9.31
CA GLN A 210 7.55 -0.11 -10.66
C GLN A 210 9.07 0.09 -10.63
N GLN A 211 9.57 1.03 -9.82
CA GLN A 211 11.00 1.26 -9.64
C GLN A 211 11.67 0.03 -9.02
N ALA A 212 11.08 -0.53 -7.97
CA ALA A 212 11.58 -1.74 -7.32
C ALA A 212 11.62 -2.93 -8.29
N ALA A 213 10.56 -3.14 -9.07
CA ALA A 213 10.50 -4.22 -10.07
C ALA A 213 11.56 -4.03 -11.17
N SER A 214 11.74 -2.80 -11.65
CA SER A 214 12.77 -2.46 -12.65
C SER A 214 14.18 -2.71 -12.14
N LEU A 215 14.49 -2.24 -10.92
CA LEU A 215 15.80 -2.46 -10.29
C LEU A 215 16.06 -3.95 -10.04
N ARG A 216 15.07 -4.68 -9.56
CA ARG A 216 15.18 -6.12 -9.33
C ARG A 216 15.50 -6.88 -10.61
N ALA A 217 14.86 -6.54 -11.73
CA ALA A 217 15.14 -7.16 -13.03
C ALA A 217 16.56 -6.86 -13.50
N LYS A 218 17.05 -5.61 -13.36
CA LYS A 218 18.43 -5.22 -13.69
C LYS A 218 19.45 -5.96 -12.82
N ILE A 219 19.23 -6.03 -11.52
CA ILE A 219 20.09 -6.76 -10.56
C ILE A 219 20.19 -8.22 -10.94
N SER A 220 19.09 -8.90 -11.22
CA SER A 220 19.08 -10.33 -11.61
C SER A 220 19.81 -10.58 -12.94
N THR A 221 19.64 -9.70 -13.91
CA THR A 221 20.33 -9.80 -15.21
C THR A 221 21.83 -9.60 -15.04
N GLU A 222 22.24 -8.59 -14.28
CA GLU A 222 23.66 -8.27 -14.06
C GLU A 222 24.34 -9.34 -13.22
N GLU A 223 23.69 -9.88 -12.20
CA GLU A 223 24.18 -11.01 -11.40
C GLU A 223 24.53 -12.22 -12.27
N SER A 224 23.62 -12.61 -13.15
CA SER A 224 23.81 -13.74 -14.06
C SER A 224 24.96 -13.50 -15.03
N SER A 225 25.07 -12.28 -15.55
CA SER A 225 26.15 -11.87 -16.47
C SER A 225 27.51 -11.84 -15.75
N LEU A 226 27.58 -11.22 -14.57
CA LEU A 226 28.80 -11.17 -13.75
C LEU A 226 29.28 -12.56 -13.37
N LYS A 227 28.37 -13.47 -13.01
CA LYS A 227 28.72 -14.88 -12.74
C LYS A 227 29.40 -15.52 -13.94
N THR A 228 28.77 -15.46 -15.12
CA THR A 228 29.30 -16.05 -16.35
C THR A 228 30.66 -15.48 -16.72
N GLU A 229 30.83 -14.16 -16.61
CA GLU A 229 32.11 -13.51 -16.96
C GLU A 229 33.21 -13.79 -15.93
N THR A 230 32.86 -13.89 -14.65
CA THR A 230 33.82 -14.24 -13.59
C THR A 230 34.32 -15.67 -13.78
N ASP A 231 33.41 -16.60 -14.07
CA ASP A 231 33.75 -18.00 -14.35
C ASP A 231 34.71 -18.09 -15.59
N ALA A 232 34.39 -17.34 -16.65
CA ALA A 232 35.24 -17.29 -17.85
C ALA A 232 36.60 -16.64 -17.58
N TYR A 233 36.66 -15.57 -16.80
CA TYR A 233 37.90 -14.93 -16.35
C TYR A 233 38.77 -15.91 -15.55
N GLN A 234 38.20 -16.62 -14.61
CA GLN A 234 38.92 -17.60 -13.77
C GLN A 234 39.49 -18.74 -14.61
N ASN A 235 38.72 -19.25 -15.57
CA ASN A 235 39.18 -20.29 -16.48
C ASN A 235 40.39 -19.83 -17.35
N GLU A 236 40.30 -18.60 -17.88
CA GLU A 236 41.40 -18.03 -18.68
C GLU A 236 42.64 -17.74 -17.83
N LEU A 237 42.47 -17.30 -16.57
CA LEU A 237 43.57 -17.12 -15.63
C LEU A 237 44.27 -18.42 -15.32
N ASN A 238 43.53 -19.53 -15.07
CA ASN A 238 44.08 -20.84 -14.82
C ASN A 238 44.87 -21.38 -16.03
N GLN A 239 44.32 -21.20 -17.25
CA GLN A 239 45.00 -21.58 -18.47
C GLN A 239 46.29 -20.76 -18.68
N LEU A 240 46.25 -19.46 -18.48
CA LEU A 240 47.42 -18.60 -18.60
C LEU A 240 48.52 -18.98 -17.61
N ASN A 241 48.18 -19.31 -16.36
CA ASN A 241 49.12 -19.79 -15.36
C ASN A 241 49.78 -21.11 -15.78
N SER A 242 49.05 -22.05 -16.34
CA SER A 242 49.57 -23.30 -16.89
C SER A 242 50.55 -23.08 -18.06
N ASP A 243 50.17 -22.17 -18.99
CA ASP A 243 50.99 -21.81 -20.14
C ASP A 243 52.29 -21.10 -19.70
N ILE A 244 52.25 -20.25 -18.70
CA ILE A 244 53.45 -19.61 -18.12
C ILE A 244 54.35 -20.64 -17.46
N GLN A 245 53.80 -21.63 -16.73
CA GLN A 245 54.60 -22.73 -16.16
C GLN A 245 55.30 -23.54 -17.26
N SER A 246 54.58 -23.92 -18.31
CA SER A 246 55.14 -24.64 -19.45
C SER A 246 56.22 -23.84 -20.18
N PHE A 247 56.02 -22.53 -20.38
CA PHE A 247 57.01 -21.64 -20.94
C PHE A 247 58.28 -21.59 -20.09
N ASN A 248 58.14 -21.45 -18.76
CA ASN A 248 59.29 -21.38 -17.83
C ASN A 248 60.08 -22.71 -17.82
N GLN A 249 59.41 -23.86 -17.87
CA GLN A 249 60.07 -25.17 -17.95
C GLN A 249 60.88 -25.33 -19.26
N ARG A 250 60.28 -24.98 -20.40
CA ARG A 250 60.97 -25.03 -21.70
C ARG A 250 62.14 -24.03 -21.79
N ALA A 251 62.01 -22.86 -21.17
CA ALA A 251 63.08 -21.88 -21.11
C ALA A 251 64.24 -22.37 -20.25
N ALA A 252 63.98 -23.07 -19.15
CA ALA A 252 64.98 -23.64 -18.24
C ALA A 252 65.73 -24.83 -18.90
N SER A 253 65.03 -25.64 -19.71
CA SER A 253 65.66 -26.78 -20.46
C SER A 253 66.38 -26.37 -21.74
N GLY A 254 66.32 -25.13 -22.16
CA GLY A 254 66.93 -24.65 -23.38
C GLY A 254 66.18 -25.05 -24.67
N ASP A 255 64.90 -25.43 -24.56
CA ASP A 255 64.04 -25.96 -25.64
C ASP A 255 63.43 -24.87 -26.54
N PHE A 256 64.04 -23.64 -26.56
CA PHE A 256 63.60 -22.54 -27.41
C PHE A 256 64.75 -22.06 -28.32
N SER A 257 64.45 -21.81 -29.58
CA SER A 257 65.24 -20.86 -30.35
C SER A 257 64.98 -19.44 -29.85
N SER A 258 65.89 -18.51 -30.08
CA SER A 258 65.74 -17.09 -29.70
C SER A 258 64.43 -16.49 -30.20
N GLN A 259 64.06 -16.80 -31.45
CA GLN A 259 62.85 -16.28 -32.09
C GLN A 259 61.59 -16.84 -31.42
N GLU A 260 61.52 -18.11 -31.14
CA GLU A 260 60.37 -18.76 -30.44
C GLU A 260 60.23 -18.25 -29.00
N PHE A 261 61.35 -18.06 -28.30
CA PHE A 261 61.34 -17.51 -26.93
C PHE A 261 60.67 -16.12 -26.90
N TYR A 262 61.12 -15.20 -27.77
CA TYR A 262 60.56 -13.86 -27.78
C TYR A 262 59.10 -13.83 -28.25
N ALA A 263 58.73 -14.66 -29.21
CA ALA A 263 57.37 -14.77 -29.69
C ALA A 263 56.42 -15.26 -28.58
N ALA A 264 56.76 -16.38 -27.89
CA ALA A 264 56.00 -16.94 -26.81
C ALA A 264 55.86 -15.95 -25.61
N ARG A 265 57.00 -15.32 -25.22
CA ARG A 265 56.99 -14.28 -24.17
C ARG A 265 56.07 -13.13 -24.49
N ASN A 266 56.11 -12.61 -25.70
CA ASN A 266 55.27 -11.48 -26.15
C ASN A 266 53.77 -11.88 -26.12
N MET A 267 53.45 -13.10 -26.58
CA MET A 267 52.09 -13.64 -26.55
C MET A 267 51.56 -13.73 -25.08
N LEU A 268 52.34 -14.32 -24.18
CA LEU A 268 51.95 -14.43 -22.74
C LEU A 268 51.81 -13.06 -22.09
N SER A 269 52.72 -12.11 -22.36
CA SER A 269 52.65 -10.73 -21.87
C SER A 269 51.38 -10.02 -22.38
N GLY A 270 50.99 -10.23 -23.62
CA GLY A 270 49.77 -9.69 -24.22
C GLY A 270 48.51 -10.26 -23.51
N ARG A 271 48.49 -11.53 -23.18
CA ARG A 271 47.39 -12.18 -22.46
C ARG A 271 47.30 -11.68 -21.03
N VAL A 272 48.42 -11.52 -20.33
CA VAL A 272 48.44 -10.88 -18.98
C VAL A 272 47.82 -9.48 -19.03
N ALA A 273 48.23 -8.66 -20.00
CA ALA A 273 47.67 -7.31 -20.15
C ALA A 273 46.15 -7.32 -20.47
N ALA A 274 45.69 -8.31 -21.26
CA ALA A 274 44.25 -8.47 -21.56
C ALA A 274 43.46 -8.87 -20.30
N LEU A 275 43.96 -9.85 -19.52
CA LEU A 275 43.32 -10.28 -18.27
C LEU A 275 43.24 -9.17 -17.23
N ASN A 276 44.32 -8.35 -17.08
CA ASN A 276 44.30 -7.19 -16.20
C ASN A 276 43.22 -6.15 -16.59
N ARG A 277 43.05 -5.88 -17.88
CA ARG A 277 41.97 -5.00 -18.36
C ARG A 277 40.59 -5.59 -18.03
N ARG A 278 40.40 -6.90 -18.27
CA ARG A 278 39.14 -7.58 -17.97
C ARG A 278 38.81 -7.55 -16.48
N GLN A 279 39.83 -7.76 -15.61
CA GLN A 279 39.67 -7.66 -14.16
C GLN A 279 39.17 -6.27 -13.75
N ASN A 280 39.77 -5.19 -14.29
CA ASN A 280 39.34 -3.83 -13.99
C ASN A 280 37.90 -3.58 -14.45
N GLN A 281 37.49 -4.10 -15.59
CA GLN A 281 36.11 -4.00 -16.08
C GLN A 281 35.13 -4.77 -15.17
N LEU A 282 35.48 -6.00 -14.74
CA LEU A 282 34.67 -6.78 -13.79
C LEU A 282 34.53 -6.04 -12.46
N ASN A 283 35.60 -5.49 -11.92
CA ASN A 283 35.56 -4.72 -10.67
C ASN A 283 34.64 -3.49 -10.76
N ALA A 284 34.68 -2.76 -11.87
CA ALA A 284 33.82 -1.62 -12.11
C ALA A 284 32.32 -2.04 -12.18
N ARG A 285 32.03 -3.16 -12.85
CA ARG A 285 30.67 -3.71 -12.94
C ARG A 285 30.17 -4.21 -11.59
N ILE A 286 31.00 -4.88 -10.80
CA ILE A 286 30.66 -5.30 -9.43
C ILE A 286 30.32 -4.09 -8.55
N SER A 287 31.10 -2.99 -8.69
CA SER A 287 30.78 -1.76 -7.97
C SER A 287 29.42 -1.18 -8.38
N ALA A 288 29.12 -1.14 -9.68
CA ALA A 288 27.81 -0.68 -10.18
C ALA A 288 26.65 -1.61 -9.70
N TYR A 289 26.86 -2.92 -9.71
CA TYR A 289 25.91 -3.91 -9.18
C TYR A 289 25.60 -3.68 -7.70
N ASN A 290 26.63 -3.47 -6.89
CA ASN A 290 26.45 -3.16 -5.47
C ASN A 290 25.69 -1.84 -5.25
N THR A 291 25.91 -0.83 -6.11
CA THR A 291 25.14 0.42 -6.06
C THR A 291 23.67 0.19 -6.33
N MET A 292 23.31 -0.62 -7.33
CA MET A 292 21.92 -0.99 -7.62
C MET A 292 21.24 -1.71 -6.44
N ILE A 293 21.96 -2.58 -5.74
CA ILE A 293 21.43 -3.24 -4.52
C ILE A 293 21.16 -2.20 -3.42
N VAL A 294 22.08 -1.26 -3.22
CA VAL A 294 21.89 -0.19 -2.21
C VAL A 294 20.69 0.69 -2.57
N GLU A 295 20.49 1.02 -3.83
CA GLU A 295 19.32 1.78 -4.30
C GLU A 295 18.03 0.99 -4.08
N TYR A 296 18.01 -0.31 -4.42
CA TYR A 296 16.85 -1.16 -4.20
C TYR A 296 16.45 -1.26 -2.72
N ASN A 297 17.43 -1.33 -1.83
CA ASN A 297 17.18 -1.44 -0.39
C ASN A 297 16.73 -0.09 0.26
N LYS A 298 16.75 1.01 -0.47
CA LYS A 298 16.26 2.32 -0.02
C LYS A 298 14.81 2.61 -0.43
N LEU A 299 14.27 1.85 -1.38
CA LEU A 299 12.87 1.91 -1.80
C LEU A 299 11.96 1.27 -0.76
#